data_cc3571efc43117264277af0192e74fee
#
_entry.id   cc3571efc43117264277af0192e74fee
#
_cell.length_a   1.000
_cell.length_b   1.000
_cell.length_c   1.000
_cell.angle_alpha   90.00
_cell.angle_beta   90.00
_cell.angle_gamma   90.00
#
_symmetry.space_group_name_H-M   'P 1'
#
loop_
_entity.id
_entity.type
_entity.pdbx_description
1 polymer ?
#
loop_
_entity_poly.entity_id
_entity_poly.type
_entity_poly.pdbx_seq_one_letter_code
_entity_poly.pdbx_strand_id
1 'polypeptide(L)'
;MALYTIGDLHLSLGSDKPMDIFGEGWSNYVERIREGFSELGSEDVTVLCGDLSWGMSLEESLQDLTFIHELPGKKILMKGNHDYWWNTAAKMQRFFDENGLDSLQILHNNCIFYGDMALCGTS
;
A
#
# COMPACT_ATOMS: atom_id res chain seq x y z
N MET A 1 15.34 3.16 -12.84
CA MET A 1 13.88 3.19 -12.71
C MET A 1 13.30 1.83 -13.06
N ALA A 2 12.61 1.21 -12.13
CA ALA A 2 12.05 -0.12 -12.29
C ALA A 2 10.62 -0.17 -11.76
N LEU A 3 9.83 -1.10 -12.29
CA LEU A 3 8.45 -1.32 -11.89
C LEU A 3 8.36 -2.68 -11.19
N TYR A 4 7.82 -2.69 -9.99
CA TYR A 4 7.63 -3.90 -9.19
C TYR A 4 6.16 -4.07 -8.83
N THR A 5 5.79 -5.25 -8.40
CA THR A 5 4.44 -5.53 -7.92
C THR A 5 4.50 -6.47 -6.72
N ILE A 6 3.59 -6.27 -5.77
CA ILE A 6 3.43 -7.11 -4.60
C ILE A 6 1.96 -7.08 -4.18
N GLY A 7 1.48 -8.15 -3.57
CA GLY A 7 0.11 -8.21 -3.09
C GLY A 7 0.02 -8.73 -1.68
N ASP A 8 -1.15 -8.53 -1.08
CA ASP A 8 -1.53 -9.16 0.19
C ASP A 8 -0.58 -8.86 1.36
N LEU A 9 -0.28 -7.56 1.57
CA LEU A 9 0.56 -7.16 2.71
C LEU A 9 -0.10 -7.43 4.05
N HIS A 10 -1.42 -7.32 4.12
CA HIS A 10 -2.21 -7.57 5.34
C HIS A 10 -1.61 -6.91 6.59
N LEU A 11 -1.25 -5.63 6.48
CA LEU A 11 -0.68 -4.90 7.60
C LEU A 11 -1.71 -4.67 8.69
N SER A 12 -1.29 -4.68 9.93
CA SER A 12 -2.18 -4.54 11.08
C SER A 12 -1.53 -3.75 12.22
N LEU A 13 -0.72 -2.76 11.86
CA LEU A 13 0.02 -1.96 12.85
C LEU A 13 -0.91 -1.13 13.72
N GLY A 14 -2.08 -0.75 13.20
CA GLY A 14 -3.08 0.02 13.93
C GLY A 14 -4.35 -0.76 14.25
N SER A 15 -4.34 -2.10 14.15
CA SER A 15 -5.53 -2.91 14.39
C SER A 15 -5.19 -4.14 15.23
N ASP A 16 -6.22 -4.90 15.64
CA ASP A 16 -6.10 -6.06 16.52
C ASP A 16 -5.96 -7.39 15.78
N LYS A 17 -5.57 -7.37 14.52
CA LYS A 17 -5.49 -8.59 13.69
C LYS A 17 -4.11 -8.85 13.13
N PRO A 18 -3.09 -9.11 13.98
CA PRO A 18 -1.74 -9.38 13.48
C PRO A 18 -1.70 -10.70 12.72
N MET A 19 -1.05 -10.70 11.56
CA MET A 19 -0.99 -11.90 10.71
C MET A 19 -0.08 -12.97 11.26
N ASP A 20 0.84 -12.62 12.16
CA ASP A 20 1.76 -13.59 12.74
C ASP A 20 1.07 -14.61 13.67
N ILE A 21 -0.19 -14.37 14.06
CA ILE A 21 -0.97 -15.38 14.79
C ILE A 21 -1.38 -16.56 13.90
N PHE A 22 -1.27 -16.42 12.59
CA PHE A 22 -1.67 -17.46 11.64
C PHE A 22 -0.55 -18.46 11.32
N GLY A 23 0.60 -18.37 12.00
CA GLY A 23 1.68 -19.34 11.86
C GLY A 23 3.04 -18.69 11.68
N GLU A 24 4.09 -19.54 11.69
CA GLU A 24 5.47 -19.09 11.59
C GLU A 24 5.78 -18.40 10.27
N GLY A 25 5.06 -18.73 9.20
CA GLY A 25 5.24 -18.09 7.91
C GLY A 25 4.96 -16.60 7.92
N TRP A 26 4.21 -16.13 8.92
CA TRP A 26 3.88 -14.71 9.07
C TRP A 26 4.71 -14.00 10.14
N SER A 27 5.60 -14.71 10.83
CA SER A 27 6.47 -14.11 11.83
C SER A 27 7.42 -13.12 11.15
N ASN A 28 7.55 -11.93 11.75
CA ASN A 28 8.43 -10.87 11.24
C ASN A 28 8.13 -10.43 9.81
N TYR A 29 6.88 -10.65 9.34
CA TYR A 29 6.55 -10.32 7.96
C TYR A 29 6.72 -8.82 7.64
N VAL A 30 6.50 -7.95 8.62
CA VAL A 30 6.68 -6.50 8.44
C VAL A 30 8.15 -6.18 8.13
N GLU A 31 9.07 -6.80 8.88
CA GLU A 31 10.50 -6.60 8.63
C GLU A 31 10.93 -7.20 7.29
N ARG A 32 10.34 -8.32 6.88
CA ARG A 32 10.62 -8.92 5.59
C ARG A 32 10.18 -8.00 4.44
N ILE A 33 9.04 -7.32 4.61
CA ILE A 33 8.58 -6.34 3.62
C ILE A 33 9.57 -5.19 3.55
N ARG A 34 10.00 -4.67 4.70
CA ARG A 34 10.95 -3.56 4.76
C ARG A 34 12.27 -3.94 4.09
N GLU A 35 12.77 -5.14 4.37
CA GLU A 35 14.00 -5.63 3.76
C GLU A 35 13.87 -5.78 2.24
N GLY A 36 12.72 -6.28 1.78
CA GLY A 36 12.49 -6.44 0.34
C GLY A 36 12.49 -5.12 -0.39
N PHE A 37 12.05 -4.03 0.26
CA PHE A 37 12.05 -2.70 -0.34
C PHE A 37 13.37 -1.95 -0.18
N SER A 38 14.29 -2.44 0.65
CA SER A 38 15.50 -1.69 1.02
C SER A 38 16.44 -1.39 -0.16
N GLU A 39 16.36 -2.18 -1.22
CA GLU A 39 17.20 -2.00 -2.41
C GLU A 39 16.58 -1.09 -3.47
N LEU A 40 15.34 -0.65 -3.26
CA LEU A 40 14.65 0.21 -4.22
C LEU A 40 15.10 1.66 -4.07
N GLY A 41 15.14 2.38 -5.17
CA GLY A 41 15.46 3.80 -5.19
C GLY A 41 14.21 4.66 -5.27
N SER A 42 14.37 5.97 -5.10
CA SER A 42 13.26 6.93 -5.13
C SER A 42 12.53 6.99 -6.48
N GLU A 43 13.20 6.55 -7.55
CA GLU A 43 12.62 6.54 -8.89
C GLU A 43 11.88 5.24 -9.22
N ASP A 44 11.99 4.22 -8.37
CA ASP A 44 11.31 2.95 -8.58
C ASP A 44 9.84 3.06 -8.18
N VAL A 45 8.99 2.27 -8.85
CA VAL A 45 7.54 2.27 -8.63
C VAL A 45 7.10 0.86 -8.29
N THR A 46 6.29 0.72 -7.24
CA THR A 46 5.72 -0.57 -6.85
C THR A 46 4.20 -0.48 -6.88
N VAL A 47 3.56 -1.41 -7.57
CA VAL A 47 2.11 -1.56 -7.56
C VAL A 47 1.75 -2.55 -6.45
N LEU A 48 0.94 -2.08 -5.49
CA LEU A 48 0.46 -2.88 -4.37
C LEU A 48 -0.94 -3.38 -4.72
N CYS A 49 -1.05 -4.67 -4.95
CA CYS A 49 -2.21 -5.27 -5.64
C CYS A 49 -3.40 -5.59 -4.72
N GLY A 50 -3.51 -4.92 -3.58
CA GLY A 50 -4.68 -5.06 -2.72
C GLY A 50 -4.40 -5.82 -1.43
N ASP A 51 -5.41 -5.89 -0.58
CA ASP A 51 -5.35 -6.47 0.76
C ASP A 51 -4.16 -5.90 1.55
N LEU A 52 -4.14 -4.57 1.64
CA LEU A 52 -3.00 -3.84 2.18
C LEU A 52 -3.05 -3.70 3.70
N SER A 53 -4.23 -3.50 4.25
CA SER A 53 -4.40 -3.18 5.67
C SER A 53 -5.67 -3.82 6.23
N TRP A 54 -5.60 -4.27 7.48
CA TRP A 54 -6.77 -4.78 8.22
C TRP A 54 -7.58 -3.66 8.88
N GLY A 55 -7.18 -2.39 8.72
CA GLY A 55 -7.94 -1.27 9.25
C GLY A 55 -9.36 -1.22 8.69
N MET A 56 -10.32 -0.82 9.50
CA MET A 56 -11.72 -0.71 9.09
C MET A 56 -12.07 0.70 8.63
N SER A 57 -11.17 1.66 8.83
CA SER A 57 -11.33 3.05 8.43
C SER A 57 -9.98 3.61 8.00
N LEU A 58 -10.00 4.78 7.36
CA LEU A 58 -8.75 5.47 7.01
C LEU A 58 -7.91 5.76 8.24
N GLU A 59 -8.54 6.18 9.34
CA GLU A 59 -7.86 6.47 10.58
C GLU A 59 -7.17 5.24 11.17
N GLU A 60 -7.84 4.09 11.17
CA GLU A 60 -7.23 2.84 11.64
C GLU A 60 -6.10 2.38 10.73
N SER A 61 -6.17 2.72 9.45
CA SER A 61 -5.16 2.32 8.47
C SER A 61 -3.97 3.27 8.41
N LEU A 62 -4.01 4.38 9.14
CA LEU A 62 -2.96 5.41 9.04
C LEU A 62 -1.57 4.87 9.32
N GLN A 63 -1.40 4.04 10.35
CA GLN A 63 -0.08 3.47 10.65
C GLN A 63 0.41 2.57 9.52
N ASP A 64 -0.49 1.78 8.94
CA ASP A 64 -0.14 0.89 7.83
C ASP A 64 0.21 1.69 6.59
N LEU A 65 -0.57 2.72 6.28
CA LEU A 65 -0.33 3.59 5.12
C LEU A 65 0.96 4.39 5.31
N THR A 66 1.25 4.84 6.52
CA THR A 66 2.50 5.55 6.83
C THR A 66 3.69 4.61 6.64
N PHE A 67 3.58 3.37 7.09
CA PHE A 67 4.63 2.37 6.88
C PHE A 67 4.91 2.20 5.38
N ILE A 68 3.85 2.06 4.57
CA ILE A 68 4.00 1.92 3.12
C ILE A 68 4.64 3.17 2.52
N HIS A 69 4.20 4.36 2.94
CA HIS A 69 4.76 5.62 2.46
C HIS A 69 6.26 5.72 2.73
N GLU A 70 6.70 5.26 3.89
CA GLU A 70 8.11 5.34 4.29
C GLU A 70 8.99 4.33 3.56
N LEU A 71 8.43 3.32 2.90
CA LEU A 71 9.21 2.42 2.06
C LEU A 71 9.76 3.18 0.86
N PRO A 72 10.96 2.81 0.37
CA PRO A 72 11.56 3.51 -0.77
C PRO A 72 10.71 3.44 -2.03
N GLY A 73 10.74 4.51 -2.82
CA GLY A 73 10.07 4.57 -4.11
C GLY A 73 8.64 5.06 -4.04
N LYS A 74 8.00 5.14 -5.20
CA LYS A 74 6.60 5.52 -5.32
C LYS A 74 5.74 4.27 -5.25
N LYS A 75 4.58 4.38 -4.61
CA LYS A 75 3.68 3.24 -4.44
C LYS A 75 2.31 3.56 -5.02
N ILE A 76 1.80 2.61 -5.81
CA ILE A 76 0.49 2.68 -6.44
C ILE A 76 -0.39 1.64 -5.76
N LEU A 77 -1.50 2.08 -5.17
CA LEU A 77 -2.36 1.24 -4.33
C LEU A 77 -3.60 0.79 -5.09
N MET A 78 -3.87 -0.50 -5.07
CA MET A 78 -5.10 -1.10 -5.59
C MET A 78 -5.92 -1.67 -4.43
N LYS A 79 -7.24 -1.71 -4.61
CA LYS A 79 -8.14 -2.25 -3.59
C LYS A 79 -8.23 -3.77 -3.68
N GLY A 80 -8.06 -4.45 -2.54
CA GLY A 80 -8.32 -5.87 -2.41
C GLY A 80 -9.63 -6.14 -1.66
N ASN A 81 -9.96 -7.42 -1.50
CA ASN A 81 -11.20 -7.85 -0.83
C ASN A 81 -11.27 -7.43 0.64
N HIS A 82 -10.14 -7.30 1.29
CA HIS A 82 -10.06 -7.01 2.72
C HIS A 82 -9.68 -5.57 3.04
N ASP A 83 -9.67 -4.68 2.02
CA ASP A 83 -9.38 -3.27 2.24
C ASP A 83 -10.67 -2.52 2.59
N TYR A 84 -11.19 -2.78 3.77
CA TYR A 84 -12.45 -2.19 4.25
C TYR A 84 -12.30 -0.69 4.53
N TRP A 85 -11.06 -0.20 4.69
CA TRP A 85 -10.75 1.22 4.87
C TRP A 85 -10.96 2.04 3.59
N TRP A 86 -11.02 1.36 2.45
CA TRP A 86 -11.13 2.02 1.15
C TRP A 86 -12.35 2.94 1.09
N ASN A 87 -12.18 4.10 0.48
CA ASN A 87 -13.21 5.12 0.43
C ASN A 87 -13.22 5.74 -0.97
N THR A 88 -13.92 6.87 -1.16
CA THR A 88 -13.89 7.55 -2.45
C THR A 88 -12.49 8.07 -2.74
N ALA A 89 -12.15 8.20 -4.01
CA ALA A 89 -10.84 8.71 -4.41
C ALA A 89 -10.57 10.10 -3.81
N ALA A 90 -11.59 10.96 -3.78
CA ALA A 90 -11.45 12.30 -3.22
C ALA A 90 -11.13 12.26 -1.73
N LYS A 91 -11.81 11.42 -0.97
CA LYS A 91 -11.56 11.30 0.48
C LYS A 91 -10.19 10.72 0.77
N MET A 92 -9.79 9.70 0.02
CA MET A 92 -8.48 9.09 0.20
C MET A 92 -7.37 10.07 -0.15
N GLN A 93 -7.51 10.80 -1.25
CA GLN A 93 -6.50 11.78 -1.64
C GLN A 93 -6.37 12.89 -0.59
N ARG A 94 -7.49 13.36 -0.05
CA ARG A 94 -7.47 14.38 1.02
C ARG A 94 -6.76 13.83 2.25
N PHE A 95 -7.05 12.60 2.63
CA PHE A 95 -6.42 11.96 3.79
C PHE A 95 -4.91 11.85 3.59
N PHE A 96 -4.47 11.46 2.39
CA PHE A 96 -3.05 11.38 2.07
C PHE A 96 -2.39 12.74 2.15
N ASP A 97 -3.03 13.77 1.59
CA ASP A 97 -2.50 15.14 1.60
C ASP A 97 -2.39 15.68 3.03
N GLU A 98 -3.40 15.45 3.87
CA GLU A 98 -3.42 15.91 5.25
C GLU A 98 -2.35 15.23 6.12
N ASN A 99 -1.94 14.02 5.75
CA ASN A 99 -0.98 13.22 6.52
C ASN A 99 0.40 13.13 5.86
N GLY A 100 0.63 13.88 4.78
CA GLY A 100 1.92 13.91 4.11
C GLY A 100 2.31 12.61 3.41
N LEU A 101 1.32 11.82 3.00
CA LEU A 101 1.57 10.52 2.35
C LEU A 101 1.71 10.70 0.84
N ASP A 102 2.64 11.53 0.43
CA ASP A 102 2.77 11.98 -0.96
C ASP A 102 3.39 10.96 -1.92
N SER A 103 3.94 9.86 -1.40
CA SER A 103 4.45 8.79 -2.25
C SER A 103 3.38 7.77 -2.65
N LEU A 104 2.15 7.91 -2.14
CA LEU A 104 1.04 7.00 -2.40
C LEU A 104 0.11 7.55 -3.47
N GLN A 105 -0.26 6.71 -4.43
CA GLN A 105 -1.25 7.02 -5.47
C GLN A 105 -2.28 5.91 -5.54
N ILE A 106 -3.50 6.25 -5.95
CA ILE A 106 -4.61 5.30 -6.04
C ILE A 106 -4.81 4.88 -7.49
N LEU A 107 -4.89 3.57 -7.71
CA LEU A 107 -5.20 2.99 -9.01
C LEU A 107 -6.53 2.24 -8.90
N HIS A 108 -7.62 2.91 -9.28
CA HIS A 108 -8.98 2.36 -9.16
C HIS A 108 -9.87 3.02 -10.19
N ASN A 109 -10.16 2.26 -11.26
CA ASN A 109 -10.93 2.75 -12.41
C ASN A 109 -10.28 3.97 -13.08
N ASN A 110 -8.96 4.02 -13.08
CA ASN A 110 -8.18 5.08 -13.71
C ASN A 110 -6.88 4.51 -14.26
N CYS A 111 -6.07 5.37 -14.86
CA CYS A 111 -4.77 4.97 -15.40
C CYS A 111 -3.70 5.95 -14.91
N ILE A 112 -2.51 5.41 -14.67
CA ILE A 112 -1.33 6.16 -14.26
C ILE A 112 -0.22 5.82 -15.25
N PHE A 113 0.52 6.82 -15.70
CA PHE A 113 1.59 6.59 -16.67
C PHE A 113 2.90 6.25 -15.97
N TYR A 114 3.58 5.24 -16.49
CA TYR A 114 4.92 4.85 -16.10
C TYR A 114 5.77 4.81 -17.37
N GLY A 115 6.60 5.84 -17.58
CA GLY A 115 7.31 6.01 -18.84
C GLY A 115 6.30 6.18 -19.97
N ASP A 116 6.41 5.36 -21.00
CA ASP A 116 5.48 5.34 -22.13
C ASP A 116 4.40 4.26 -22.01
N MET A 117 4.28 3.63 -20.83
CA MET A 117 3.22 2.64 -20.55
C MET A 117 2.13 3.27 -19.70
N ALA A 118 0.90 2.80 -19.88
CA ALA A 118 -0.21 3.17 -19.01
C ALA A 118 -0.53 2.00 -18.09
N LEU A 119 -0.58 2.28 -16.78
CA LEU A 119 -1.00 1.32 -15.77
C LEU A 119 -2.45 1.62 -15.44
N CYS A 120 -3.33 0.68 -15.72
CA CYS A 120 -4.77 0.88 -15.53
C CYS A 120 -5.30 -0.14 -14.53
N GLY A 121 -6.13 0.31 -13.59
CA GLY A 121 -6.74 -0.52 -12.59
C GLY A 121 -8.25 -0.42 -12.62
N THR A 122 -8.92 -1.55 -12.36
CA THR A 122 -10.38 -1.63 -12.32
C THR A 122 -10.77 -2.52 -11.14
N SER A 123 -11.99 -2.37 -10.71
CA SER A 123 -12.53 -3.17 -9.62
C SER A 123 -13.54 -4.20 -10.11
#